data_9698daf013cb342b9760cc00a06723cf
#
_entry.id   9698daf013cb342b9760cc00a06723cf
#
_cell.length_a   1.000
_cell.length_b   1.000
_cell.length_c   1.000
_cell.angle_alpha   90.00
_cell.angle_beta   90.00
_cell.angle_gamma   90.00
#
_symmetry.space_group_name_H-M   'P 1'
#
loop_
_entity.id
_entity.type
_entity.pdbx_description
1 polymer ?
#
loop_
_entity_poly.entity_id
_entity_poly.type
_entity_poly.pdbx_seq_one_letter_code
_entity_poly.pdbx_strand_id
1 'polypeptide(L)'
;MSTQRERLLDKYSARVYKNRKEHITQMELGDTPDTINANTRTVPGIMTARGCCYAGCKGVVVGPLKDVCVITHGPIGCAYYSWGTRRNRAKAGDDGKNFVPYCVCTDMRPTDIVFGGEKKLTLAIEECVQIFDPKCIMICSTCPIGLIGDDVQAIARIAEQQYGITVIAYSCEGYKGVSQSSGHHIANNGLMRYIIGTGDKKPETKFSVNILGEYNIGSDAWEEERILKRCGIEVVNVFTGDGSYENMKSAHLAELNLVMCHRSINYIAEMMHTKYGIDWIKVNFIGVAATCESLRMIGKYFGDPKLIERIEEVIADELETIRDDMEHYRLKLKGKTAGIFSGGS
;
A
#
# COMPACT_ATOMS: atom_id res chain seq x y z
N MET A 1 -0.82 15.19 37.63
CA MET A 1 -0.22 13.84 37.87
C MET A 1 0.36 13.36 36.55
N SER A 2 1.66 12.98 36.49
CA SER A 2 2.24 12.44 35.26
C SER A 2 1.57 11.11 34.91
N THR A 3 1.28 10.89 33.64
CA THR A 3 0.67 9.64 33.19
C THR A 3 1.63 8.46 33.44
N GLN A 4 1.10 7.25 33.56
CA GLN A 4 1.92 6.02 33.72
C GLN A 4 2.96 5.87 32.61
N ARG A 5 2.69 6.43 31.43
CA ARG A 5 3.56 6.48 30.25
C ARG A 5 4.75 7.42 30.43
N GLU A 6 4.55 8.61 30.99
CA GLU A 6 5.65 9.54 31.28
C GLU A 6 6.61 8.92 32.28
N ARG A 7 6.08 8.24 33.31
CA ARG A 7 6.90 7.50 34.29
C ARG A 7 7.70 6.34 33.68
N LEU A 8 7.20 5.72 32.60
CA LEU A 8 7.89 4.64 31.90
C LEU A 8 9.05 5.20 31.06
N LEU A 9 8.83 6.32 30.39
CA LEU A 9 9.84 7.00 29.59
C LEU A 9 10.97 7.59 30.45
N ASP A 10 10.66 8.05 31.66
CA ASP A 10 11.62 8.60 32.62
C ASP A 10 12.60 7.55 33.18
N LYS A 11 12.27 6.26 33.07
CA LYS A 11 13.15 5.15 33.49
C LYS A 11 14.29 4.87 32.49
N TYR A 12 14.20 5.37 31.27
CA TYR A 12 15.21 5.14 30.24
C TYR A 12 16.15 6.33 30.11
N SER A 13 17.42 6.05 29.82
CA SER A 13 18.42 7.09 29.65
C SER A 13 18.03 8.03 28.49
N ALA A 14 18.37 9.30 28.62
CA ALA A 14 18.17 10.30 27.56
C ALA A 14 18.81 9.91 26.22
N ARG A 15 19.86 9.06 26.23
CA ARG A 15 20.49 8.54 25.02
C ARG A 15 19.56 7.64 24.18
N VAL A 16 18.63 6.91 24.82
CA VAL A 16 17.74 5.97 24.13
C VAL A 16 16.60 6.68 23.43
N TYR A 17 16.10 7.78 23.98
CA TYR A 17 14.89 8.44 23.48
C TYR A 17 14.98 9.96 23.31
N LYS A 18 16.12 10.58 23.58
CA LYS A 18 16.32 12.03 23.56
C LYS A 18 15.70 12.70 22.31
N ASN A 19 15.91 12.11 21.14
CA ASN A 19 15.40 12.63 19.87
C ASN A 19 14.01 12.08 19.51
N ARG A 20 13.49 11.10 20.26
CA ARG A 20 12.18 10.50 19.99
C ARG A 20 11.09 11.07 20.88
N LYS A 21 11.44 11.59 22.05
CA LYS A 21 10.48 12.20 22.97
C LYS A 21 9.73 13.38 22.30
N GLU A 22 10.43 14.16 21.50
CA GLU A 22 9.87 15.26 20.72
C GLU A 22 8.90 14.82 19.59
N HIS A 23 8.98 13.53 19.19
CA HIS A 23 8.13 12.92 18.16
C HIS A 23 7.01 12.05 18.75
N ILE A 24 6.83 12.06 20.06
CA ILE A 24 5.76 11.35 20.73
C ILE A 24 4.57 12.29 20.87
N THR A 25 3.52 12.05 20.09
CA THR A 25 2.26 12.76 20.20
C THR A 25 1.30 11.91 21.02
N GLN A 26 0.70 12.49 22.04
CA GLN A 26 -0.39 11.88 22.77
C GLN A 26 -1.70 12.33 22.12
N MET A 27 -2.54 11.37 21.78
CA MET A 27 -3.87 11.62 21.22
C MET A 27 -4.90 10.99 22.15
N GLU A 28 -6.02 11.66 22.35
CA GLU A 28 -7.18 11.09 23.03
C GLU A 28 -7.92 10.12 22.09
N LEU A 29 -8.68 9.21 22.67
CA LEU A 29 -9.52 8.30 21.91
C LEU A 29 -10.59 9.10 21.16
N GLY A 30 -10.56 9.05 19.83
CA GLY A 30 -11.46 9.85 18.98
C GLY A 30 -10.78 11.03 18.27
N ASP A 31 -9.56 11.42 18.67
CA ASP A 31 -8.79 12.43 17.97
C ASP A 31 -8.24 11.85 16.67
N THR A 32 -8.91 12.09 15.57
CA THR A 32 -8.37 11.82 14.22
C THR A 32 -7.91 13.14 13.62
N PRO A 33 -6.63 13.25 13.22
CA PRO A 33 -6.17 14.45 12.52
C PRO A 33 -6.95 14.63 11.22
N ASP A 34 -7.57 15.78 11.01
CA ASP A 34 -8.31 16.11 9.79
C ASP A 34 -7.40 16.39 8.59
N THR A 35 -6.09 16.50 8.85
CA THR A 35 -5.10 16.81 7.83
C THR A 35 -4.11 15.66 7.65
N ILE A 36 -3.64 15.49 6.42
CA ILE A 36 -2.52 14.63 6.09
C ILE A 36 -1.23 15.34 6.52
N ASN A 37 -0.55 14.79 7.53
CA ASN A 37 0.73 15.30 7.97
C ASN A 37 1.87 14.67 7.18
N ALA A 38 2.87 15.48 6.84
CA ALA A 38 4.09 14.98 6.23
C ALA A 38 4.76 13.93 7.13
N ASN A 39 5.35 12.90 6.51
CA ASN A 39 6.09 11.89 7.23
C ASN A 39 7.27 12.51 7.98
N THR A 40 7.35 12.26 9.27
CA THR A 40 8.50 12.68 10.07
C THR A 40 9.74 11.90 9.64
N ARG A 41 10.81 12.62 9.30
CA ARG A 41 12.09 12.00 8.97
C ARG A 41 12.63 11.27 10.19
N THR A 42 13.15 10.05 9.99
CA THR A 42 13.92 9.37 11.04
C THR A 42 15.26 10.08 11.26
N VAL A 43 15.71 10.09 12.49
CA VAL A 43 17.01 10.69 12.84
C VAL A 43 18.13 9.86 12.21
N PRO A 44 19.08 10.46 11.47
CA PRO A 44 20.22 9.76 10.91
C PRO A 44 21.01 8.97 11.97
N GLY A 45 21.46 7.77 11.62
CA GLY A 45 22.24 6.91 12.51
C GLY A 45 21.44 6.09 13.51
N ILE A 46 20.10 6.21 13.54
CA ILE A 46 19.25 5.34 14.34
C ILE A 46 18.72 4.21 13.46
N MET A 47 19.05 2.98 13.80
CA MET A 47 18.46 1.79 13.18
C MET A 47 16.96 1.78 13.42
N THR A 48 16.17 1.66 12.34
CA THR A 48 14.73 1.48 12.43
C THR A 48 14.37 0.03 12.14
N ALA A 49 13.41 -0.52 12.84
CA ALA A 49 12.86 -1.85 12.57
C ALA A 49 11.92 -1.87 11.36
N ARG A 50 11.76 -0.75 10.65
CA ARG A 50 10.74 -0.55 9.60
C ARG A 50 11.16 -0.99 8.20
N GLY A 51 12.33 -1.55 8.04
CA GLY A 51 12.88 -1.86 6.73
C GLY A 51 13.40 -0.64 5.97
N CYS A 52 13.94 -0.89 4.80
CA CYS A 52 14.60 0.10 3.96
C CYS A 52 13.66 0.66 2.87
N CYS A 53 14.15 1.64 2.10
CA CYS A 53 13.41 2.25 0.98
C CYS A 53 12.96 1.20 -0.05
N TYR A 54 13.84 0.27 -0.45
CA TYR A 54 13.49 -0.82 -1.35
C TYR A 54 12.34 -1.68 -0.79
N ALA A 55 12.38 -2.04 0.50
CA ALA A 55 11.30 -2.82 1.12
C ALA A 55 9.97 -2.07 1.09
N GLY A 56 9.98 -0.74 1.23
CA GLY A 56 8.79 0.09 1.10
C GLY A 56 8.24 0.12 -0.32
N CYS A 57 9.10 0.31 -1.30
CA CYS A 57 8.71 0.35 -2.69
C CYS A 57 8.21 -1.03 -3.17
N LYS A 58 9.12 -2.02 -3.21
CA LYS A 58 8.83 -3.35 -3.73
C LYS A 58 7.96 -4.19 -2.81
N GLY A 59 8.26 -4.19 -1.51
CA GLY A 59 7.57 -5.08 -0.58
C GLY A 59 6.16 -4.64 -0.24
N VAL A 60 5.93 -3.32 -0.14
CA VAL A 60 4.64 -2.78 0.32
C VAL A 60 3.77 -2.32 -0.84
N VAL A 61 4.31 -1.52 -1.77
CA VAL A 61 3.46 -0.85 -2.77
C VAL A 61 3.31 -1.63 -4.06
N VAL A 62 4.41 -1.92 -4.76
CA VAL A 62 4.28 -2.51 -6.11
C VAL A 62 4.17 -4.03 -6.12
N GLY A 63 4.74 -4.68 -5.12
CA GLY A 63 4.73 -6.14 -5.05
C GLY A 63 3.37 -6.80 -4.81
N PRO A 64 2.40 -6.17 -4.15
CA PRO A 64 1.05 -6.71 -4.00
C PRO A 64 0.16 -6.66 -5.25
N LEU A 65 0.57 -5.92 -6.30
CA LEU A 65 -0.18 -5.84 -7.56
C LEU A 65 -0.19 -7.20 -8.25
N LYS A 66 -1.38 -7.71 -8.58
CA LYS A 66 -1.57 -9.10 -9.01
C LYS A 66 -1.13 -9.38 -10.43
N ASP A 67 -1.27 -8.41 -11.32
CA ASP A 67 -1.04 -8.51 -12.76
C ASP A 67 0.24 -7.78 -13.23
N VAL A 68 1.13 -7.45 -12.29
CA VAL A 68 2.42 -6.81 -12.56
C VAL A 68 3.56 -7.76 -12.26
N CYS A 69 4.43 -7.99 -13.23
CA CYS A 69 5.67 -8.74 -13.01
C CYS A 69 6.70 -7.81 -12.34
N VAL A 70 7.05 -8.08 -11.08
CA VAL A 70 7.96 -7.21 -10.31
C VAL A 70 9.34 -7.83 -10.20
N ILE A 71 10.31 -7.24 -10.89
CA ILE A 71 11.71 -7.67 -10.90
C ILE A 71 12.49 -6.96 -9.80
N THR A 72 13.13 -7.72 -8.93
CA THR A 72 14.18 -7.20 -8.06
C THR A 72 15.49 -7.16 -8.81
N HIS A 73 16.01 -5.98 -9.10
CA HIS A 73 17.35 -5.85 -9.64
C HIS A 73 18.36 -5.72 -8.50
N GLY A 74 19.02 -6.86 -8.21
CA GLY A 74 19.94 -6.95 -7.07
C GLY A 74 20.19 -8.38 -6.59
N PRO A 75 20.80 -8.51 -5.38
CA PRO A 75 21.05 -9.81 -4.76
C PRO A 75 19.76 -10.53 -4.37
N ILE A 76 19.82 -11.88 -4.42
CA ILE A 76 18.66 -12.74 -4.10
C ILE A 76 18.10 -12.52 -2.69
N GLY A 77 18.92 -12.13 -1.71
CA GLY A 77 18.46 -11.86 -0.36
C GLY A 77 17.41 -10.74 -0.29
N CYS A 78 17.60 -9.64 -1.03
CA CYS A 78 16.62 -8.56 -1.10
C CYS A 78 15.30 -9.03 -1.70
N ALA A 79 15.36 -9.83 -2.76
CA ALA A 79 14.17 -10.37 -3.41
C ALA A 79 13.43 -11.35 -2.48
N TYR A 80 14.14 -12.33 -1.93
CA TYR A 80 13.58 -13.38 -1.07
C TYR A 80 12.90 -12.79 0.17
N TYR A 81 13.60 -11.93 0.92
CA TYR A 81 13.01 -11.37 2.15
C TYR A 81 11.84 -10.44 1.87
N SER A 82 11.90 -9.62 0.84
CA SER A 82 10.76 -8.75 0.50
C SER A 82 9.55 -9.54 -0.03
N TRP A 83 9.76 -10.70 -0.63
CA TRP A 83 8.71 -11.62 -1.05
C TRP A 83 8.22 -12.50 0.11
N GLY A 84 9.11 -13.16 0.83
CA GLY A 84 8.77 -14.13 1.87
C GLY A 84 8.12 -13.54 3.12
N THR A 85 8.37 -12.25 3.41
CA THR A 85 7.72 -11.55 4.54
C THR A 85 6.34 -10.99 4.18
N ARG A 86 5.99 -10.93 2.91
CA ARG A 86 4.64 -10.49 2.52
C ARG A 86 3.59 -11.52 2.88
N ARG A 87 2.46 -11.01 3.32
CA ARG A 87 1.26 -11.80 3.63
C ARG A 87 0.10 -11.46 2.71
N ASN A 88 0.35 -10.61 1.71
CA ASN A 88 -0.66 -10.17 0.76
C ASN A 88 -1.28 -11.36 0.03
N ARG A 89 -2.59 -11.34 -0.10
CA ARG A 89 -3.36 -12.28 -0.89
C ARG A 89 -3.86 -11.62 -2.15
N ALA A 90 -3.85 -12.35 -3.25
CA ALA A 90 -4.39 -11.88 -4.52
C ALA A 90 -5.13 -13.01 -5.21
N LYS A 91 -6.26 -12.68 -5.83
CA LYS A 91 -6.99 -13.54 -6.76
C LYS A 91 -6.39 -13.35 -8.15
N ALA A 92 -6.58 -14.34 -9.03
CA ALA A 92 -6.25 -14.15 -10.43
C ALA A 92 -7.07 -12.99 -11.02
N GLY A 93 -6.48 -12.21 -11.92
CA GLY A 93 -7.18 -11.20 -12.70
C GLY A 93 -8.17 -11.83 -13.69
N ASP A 94 -8.89 -10.99 -14.42
CA ASP A 94 -9.85 -11.44 -15.44
C ASP A 94 -9.18 -12.25 -16.56
N ASP A 95 -7.89 -12.00 -16.81
CA ASP A 95 -7.05 -12.76 -17.74
C ASP A 95 -6.41 -14.02 -17.13
N GLY A 96 -6.78 -14.38 -15.91
CA GLY A 96 -6.24 -15.52 -15.18
C GLY A 96 -4.85 -15.32 -14.60
N LYS A 97 -4.23 -14.14 -14.73
CA LYS A 97 -2.87 -13.86 -14.29
C LYS A 97 -2.83 -13.43 -12.80
N ASN A 98 -1.85 -13.95 -12.08
CA ASN A 98 -1.49 -13.52 -10.73
C ASN A 98 0.00 -13.75 -10.51
N PHE A 99 0.78 -12.68 -10.44
CA PHE A 99 2.24 -12.74 -10.29
C PHE A 99 2.72 -12.60 -8.84
N VAL A 100 1.83 -12.33 -7.88
CA VAL A 100 2.18 -12.19 -6.44
C VAL A 100 2.90 -13.41 -5.87
N PRO A 101 2.60 -14.67 -6.26
CA PRO A 101 3.31 -15.85 -5.78
C PRO A 101 4.77 -15.97 -6.25
N TYR A 102 5.18 -15.21 -7.27
CA TYR A 102 6.50 -15.35 -7.86
C TYR A 102 7.52 -14.38 -7.26
N CYS A 103 8.77 -14.84 -7.15
CA CYS A 103 9.90 -14.06 -6.70
C CYS A 103 10.90 -13.91 -7.83
N VAL A 104 10.77 -12.83 -8.62
CA VAL A 104 11.67 -12.57 -9.75
C VAL A 104 12.84 -11.71 -9.31
N CYS A 105 14.07 -12.12 -9.66
CA CYS A 105 15.30 -11.48 -9.25
C CYS A 105 16.41 -11.68 -10.28
N THR A 106 17.25 -10.66 -10.46
CA THR A 106 18.45 -10.77 -11.33
C THR A 106 19.60 -11.53 -10.66
N ASP A 107 19.49 -11.91 -9.39
CA ASP A 107 20.53 -12.64 -8.63
C ASP A 107 21.95 -12.05 -8.84
N MET A 108 22.10 -10.77 -8.55
CA MET A 108 23.37 -10.07 -8.63
C MET A 108 24.40 -10.67 -7.67
N ARG A 109 25.50 -11.15 -8.20
CA ARG A 109 26.64 -11.75 -7.47
C ARG A 109 27.82 -10.76 -7.40
N PRO A 110 28.85 -11.02 -6.59
CA PRO A 110 30.00 -10.14 -6.49
C PRO A 110 30.65 -9.77 -7.84
N THR A 111 30.71 -10.71 -8.78
CA THR A 111 31.20 -10.46 -10.13
C THR A 111 30.34 -9.45 -10.91
N ASP A 112 29.03 -9.53 -10.77
CA ASP A 112 28.10 -8.61 -11.45
C ASP A 112 28.19 -7.20 -10.84
N ILE A 113 28.51 -7.11 -9.55
CA ILE A 113 28.73 -5.82 -8.87
C ILE A 113 29.99 -5.14 -9.40
N VAL A 114 30.99 -5.90 -9.80
CA VAL A 114 32.25 -5.37 -10.36
C VAL A 114 32.08 -4.96 -11.83
N PHE A 115 31.35 -5.75 -12.62
CA PHE A 115 31.29 -5.59 -14.07
C PHE A 115 29.96 -5.01 -14.59
N GLY A 116 29.01 -4.69 -13.69
CA GLY A 116 27.65 -4.22 -14.01
C GLY A 116 26.63 -5.33 -14.16
N GLY A 117 25.38 -5.01 -13.86
CA GLY A 117 24.24 -5.93 -13.86
C GLY A 117 23.27 -5.78 -15.04
N GLU A 118 23.54 -4.84 -15.94
CA GLU A 118 22.63 -4.46 -17.04
C GLU A 118 22.25 -5.64 -17.93
N LYS A 119 23.22 -6.52 -18.25
CA LYS A 119 22.97 -7.74 -19.04
C LYS A 119 22.00 -8.70 -18.34
N LYS A 120 22.16 -8.87 -17.03
CA LYS A 120 21.26 -9.71 -16.23
C LYS A 120 19.86 -9.12 -16.16
N LEU A 121 19.75 -7.80 -16.06
CA LEU A 121 18.45 -7.14 -16.05
C LEU A 121 17.74 -7.32 -17.41
N THR A 122 18.45 -7.12 -18.52
CA THR A 122 17.91 -7.33 -19.86
C THR A 122 17.40 -8.76 -20.03
N LEU A 123 18.20 -9.74 -19.65
CA LEU A 123 17.81 -11.16 -19.69
C LEU A 123 16.57 -11.44 -18.80
N ALA A 124 16.55 -10.91 -17.59
CA ALA A 124 15.42 -11.12 -16.68
C ALA A 124 14.11 -10.50 -17.23
N ILE A 125 14.17 -9.37 -17.89
CA ILE A 125 13.01 -8.79 -18.58
C ILE A 125 12.55 -9.69 -19.72
N GLU A 126 13.47 -10.16 -20.56
CA GLU A 126 13.17 -11.07 -21.66
C GLU A 126 12.50 -12.35 -21.18
N GLU A 127 13.07 -13.00 -20.15
CA GLU A 127 12.49 -14.20 -19.54
C GLU A 127 11.10 -13.93 -18.94
N CYS A 128 10.91 -12.79 -18.28
CA CYS A 128 9.60 -12.41 -17.76
C CYS A 128 8.55 -12.26 -18.87
N VAL A 129 8.92 -11.66 -20.00
CA VAL A 129 8.01 -11.52 -21.14
C VAL A 129 7.68 -12.88 -21.73
N GLN A 130 8.67 -13.75 -21.93
CA GLN A 130 8.48 -15.08 -22.52
C GLN A 130 7.66 -16.03 -21.63
N ILE A 131 7.88 -15.98 -20.32
CA ILE A 131 7.26 -16.93 -19.38
C ILE A 131 5.87 -16.46 -18.95
N PHE A 132 5.71 -15.17 -18.66
CA PHE A 132 4.52 -14.63 -18.02
C PHE A 132 3.64 -13.79 -18.94
N ASP A 133 4.16 -13.34 -20.07
CA ASP A 133 3.45 -12.43 -21.00
C ASP A 133 2.73 -11.30 -20.24
N PRO A 134 3.46 -10.49 -19.44
CA PRO A 134 2.86 -9.46 -18.60
C PRO A 134 2.54 -8.20 -19.43
N LYS A 135 1.50 -7.48 -19.04
CA LYS A 135 1.20 -6.15 -19.60
C LYS A 135 2.06 -5.04 -18.98
N CYS A 136 2.58 -5.30 -17.78
CA CYS A 136 3.41 -4.35 -17.05
C CYS A 136 4.54 -5.07 -16.30
N ILE A 137 5.75 -4.54 -16.40
CA ILE A 137 6.91 -4.94 -15.61
C ILE A 137 7.34 -3.75 -14.76
N MET A 138 7.57 -4.00 -13.46
CA MET A 138 8.12 -3.01 -12.54
C MET A 138 9.48 -3.48 -12.01
N ILE A 139 10.51 -2.68 -12.21
CA ILE A 139 11.88 -2.98 -11.80
C ILE A 139 12.21 -2.19 -10.55
N CYS A 140 12.62 -2.87 -9.49
CA CYS A 140 12.99 -2.27 -8.21
C CYS A 140 14.49 -2.42 -7.97
N SER A 141 15.23 -1.31 -8.01
CA SER A 141 16.68 -1.30 -7.77
C SER A 141 17.02 -1.45 -6.29
N THR A 142 18.04 -2.27 -6.00
CA THR A 142 18.59 -2.45 -4.67
C THR A 142 19.87 -1.63 -4.46
N CYS A 143 20.41 -1.62 -3.23
CA CYS A 143 21.57 -0.80 -2.88
C CYS A 143 22.80 -0.96 -3.81
N PRO A 144 23.23 -2.18 -4.17
CA PRO A 144 24.38 -2.35 -5.05
C PRO A 144 24.19 -1.67 -6.41
N ILE A 145 22.99 -1.71 -6.96
CA ILE A 145 22.68 -1.17 -8.28
C ILE A 145 22.93 0.33 -8.36
N GLY A 146 22.45 1.07 -7.36
CA GLY A 146 22.68 2.51 -7.31
C GLY A 146 24.12 2.90 -7.02
N LEU A 147 24.92 1.99 -6.46
CA LEU A 147 26.36 2.23 -6.22
C LEU A 147 27.20 1.97 -7.45
N ILE A 148 26.87 0.95 -8.25
CA ILE A 148 27.60 0.63 -9.49
C ILE A 148 27.19 1.48 -10.67
N GLY A 149 26.00 2.10 -10.61
CA GLY A 149 25.54 3.05 -11.64
C GLY A 149 24.90 2.41 -12.86
N ASP A 150 24.30 1.22 -12.76
CA ASP A 150 23.54 0.61 -13.85
C ASP A 150 22.41 1.55 -14.31
N ASP A 151 22.30 1.80 -15.61
CA ASP A 151 21.23 2.65 -16.17
C ASP A 151 19.92 1.86 -16.36
N VAL A 152 19.30 1.54 -15.23
CA VAL A 152 18.04 0.79 -15.19
C VAL A 152 16.91 1.51 -15.95
N GLN A 153 16.95 2.85 -15.97
CA GLN A 153 15.95 3.65 -16.70
C GLN A 153 16.09 3.51 -18.22
N ALA A 154 17.33 3.48 -18.73
CA ALA A 154 17.57 3.25 -20.17
C ALA A 154 17.11 1.86 -20.58
N ILE A 155 17.44 0.83 -19.78
CA ILE A 155 17.02 -0.55 -20.05
C ILE A 155 15.49 -0.67 -20.04
N ALA A 156 14.82 -0.04 -19.10
CA ALA A 156 13.35 -0.04 -19.04
C ALA A 156 12.74 0.58 -20.31
N ARG A 157 13.24 1.74 -20.77
CA ARG A 157 12.76 2.38 -22.00
C ARG A 157 12.99 1.52 -23.25
N ILE A 158 14.14 0.87 -23.35
CA ILE A 158 14.45 -0.03 -24.49
C ILE A 158 13.49 -1.21 -24.48
N ALA A 159 13.26 -1.83 -23.32
CA ALA A 159 12.35 -2.95 -23.18
C ALA A 159 10.89 -2.56 -23.48
N GLU A 160 10.44 -1.39 -23.02
CA GLU A 160 9.11 -0.86 -23.35
C GLU A 160 8.90 -0.71 -24.85
N GLN A 161 9.88 -0.17 -25.56
CA GLN A 161 9.84 -0.04 -27.03
C GLN A 161 9.91 -1.40 -27.74
N GLN A 162 10.73 -2.31 -27.24
CA GLN A 162 10.95 -3.63 -27.86
C GLN A 162 9.74 -4.54 -27.74
N TYR A 163 9.09 -4.56 -26.57
CA TYR A 163 8.02 -5.51 -26.28
C TYR A 163 6.62 -4.89 -26.35
N GLY A 164 6.50 -3.57 -26.44
CA GLY A 164 5.21 -2.88 -26.51
C GLY A 164 4.39 -2.97 -25.20
N ILE A 165 5.04 -3.18 -24.06
CA ILE A 165 4.45 -3.27 -22.73
C ILE A 165 4.94 -2.13 -21.85
N THR A 166 4.23 -1.81 -20.79
CA THR A 166 4.69 -0.81 -19.81
C THR A 166 5.83 -1.35 -18.96
N VAL A 167 6.99 -0.66 -18.95
CA VAL A 167 8.15 -1.02 -18.12
C VAL A 167 8.58 0.17 -17.27
N ILE A 168 8.42 0.05 -15.96
CA ILE A 168 8.70 1.13 -15.00
C ILE A 168 9.89 0.75 -14.12
N ALA A 169 10.91 1.60 -14.07
CA ALA A 169 12.04 1.42 -13.18
C ALA A 169 11.94 2.35 -11.96
N TYR A 170 12.08 1.76 -10.78
CA TYR A 170 12.09 2.46 -9.50
C TYR A 170 13.50 2.49 -8.92
N SER A 171 14.06 3.68 -8.85
CA SER A 171 15.29 3.95 -8.10
C SER A 171 15.00 3.99 -6.59
N CYS A 172 14.82 2.82 -5.99
CA CYS A 172 14.37 2.68 -4.61
C CYS A 172 15.41 2.01 -3.69
N GLU A 173 16.68 2.20 -3.99
CA GLU A 173 17.82 1.65 -3.25
C GLU A 173 17.64 1.91 -1.75
N GLY A 174 17.97 0.94 -0.93
CA GLY A 174 17.67 0.95 0.50
C GLY A 174 18.21 2.16 1.27
N TYR A 175 19.30 2.75 0.80
CA TYR A 175 19.92 3.94 1.41
C TYR A 175 19.29 5.27 1.01
N LYS A 176 18.44 5.33 -0.01
CA LYS A 176 17.80 6.58 -0.47
C LYS A 176 16.84 7.18 0.53
N GLY A 177 16.45 6.42 1.53
CA GLY A 177 15.64 6.92 2.62
C GLY A 177 15.97 6.23 3.92
N VAL A 178 15.72 6.95 5.00
CA VAL A 178 15.96 6.46 6.37
C VAL A 178 14.84 5.53 6.86
N SER A 179 13.82 5.29 6.04
CA SER A 179 12.70 4.43 6.39
C SER A 179 11.99 3.89 5.14
N GLN A 180 11.18 2.89 5.36
CA GLN A 180 10.27 2.30 4.39
C GLN A 180 9.34 3.33 3.72
N SER A 181 8.94 4.39 4.44
CA SER A 181 8.07 5.44 3.93
C SER A 181 8.61 6.14 2.67
N SER A 182 9.92 6.33 2.56
CA SER A 182 10.52 6.89 1.35
C SER A 182 10.28 6.01 0.11
N GLY A 183 10.27 4.70 0.30
CA GLY A 183 9.94 3.75 -0.76
C GLY A 183 8.47 3.82 -1.18
N HIS A 184 7.57 4.04 -0.23
CA HIS A 184 6.16 4.28 -0.54
C HIS A 184 5.99 5.50 -1.45
N HIS A 185 6.68 6.60 -1.16
CA HIS A 185 6.59 7.81 -1.98
C HIS A 185 7.16 7.60 -3.38
N ILE A 186 8.31 6.93 -3.50
CA ILE A 186 8.91 6.62 -4.80
C ILE A 186 7.94 5.79 -5.65
N ALA A 187 7.35 4.74 -5.06
CA ALA A 187 6.40 3.88 -5.75
C ALA A 187 5.13 4.65 -6.16
N ASN A 188 4.50 5.35 -5.21
CA ASN A 188 3.27 6.10 -5.46
C ASN A 188 3.46 7.20 -6.51
N ASN A 189 4.60 7.90 -6.51
CA ASN A 189 4.93 8.87 -7.54
C ASN A 189 5.04 8.22 -8.93
N GLY A 190 5.60 7.01 -9.00
CA GLY A 190 5.65 6.25 -10.24
C GLY A 190 4.27 5.82 -10.73
N LEU A 191 3.40 5.32 -9.82
CA LEU A 191 2.03 4.96 -10.17
C LEU A 191 1.26 6.17 -10.72
N MET A 192 1.37 7.33 -10.09
CA MET A 192 0.74 8.58 -10.54
C MET A 192 1.30 9.08 -11.88
N ARG A 193 2.59 8.90 -12.11
CA ARG A 193 3.25 9.42 -13.31
C ARG A 193 2.99 8.58 -14.54
N TYR A 194 2.98 7.26 -14.38
CA TYR A 194 3.06 6.33 -15.51
C TYR A 194 1.79 5.49 -15.72
N ILE A 195 0.91 5.38 -14.71
CA ILE A 195 -0.24 4.47 -14.79
C ILE A 195 -1.55 5.20 -14.61
N ILE A 196 -1.75 5.89 -13.48
CA ILE A 196 -3.04 6.52 -13.17
C ILE A 196 -3.36 7.61 -14.19
N GLY A 197 -4.50 7.50 -14.85
CA GLY A 197 -4.92 8.43 -15.90
C GLY A 197 -4.60 7.96 -17.32
N THR A 198 -4.12 6.73 -17.51
CA THR A 198 -3.84 6.17 -18.84
C THR A 198 -4.96 5.27 -19.36
N GLY A 199 -5.94 4.93 -18.53
CA GLY A 199 -7.11 4.15 -18.91
C GLY A 199 -8.37 5.01 -19.04
N ASP A 200 -9.42 4.41 -19.59
CA ASP A 200 -10.69 5.07 -19.91
C ASP A 200 -11.92 4.25 -19.48
N LYS A 201 -11.70 3.13 -18.75
CA LYS A 201 -12.78 2.27 -18.25
C LYS A 201 -13.55 3.02 -17.16
N LYS A 202 -14.74 3.49 -17.52
CA LYS A 202 -15.64 4.20 -16.59
C LYS A 202 -16.25 3.22 -15.58
N PRO A 203 -16.45 3.67 -14.33
CA PRO A 203 -17.26 2.93 -13.37
C PRO A 203 -18.68 2.69 -13.86
N GLU A 204 -19.27 1.58 -13.41
CA GLU A 204 -20.64 1.20 -13.76
C GLU A 204 -21.69 2.01 -12.99
N THR A 205 -21.29 2.56 -11.83
CA THR A 205 -22.16 3.38 -10.98
C THR A 205 -21.53 4.74 -10.65
N LYS A 206 -22.38 5.72 -10.38
CA LYS A 206 -21.95 7.03 -9.84
C LYS A 206 -21.40 6.95 -8.41
N PHE A 207 -21.60 5.82 -7.72
CA PHE A 207 -21.07 5.59 -6.38
C PHE A 207 -19.80 4.74 -6.47
N SER A 208 -18.75 5.32 -7.00
CA SER A 208 -17.50 4.62 -7.26
C SER A 208 -16.35 5.16 -6.37
N VAL A 209 -15.54 4.24 -5.87
CA VAL A 209 -14.45 4.58 -4.94
C VAL A 209 -13.15 3.86 -5.29
N ASN A 210 -12.02 4.44 -4.90
CA ASN A 210 -10.76 3.72 -4.72
C ASN A 210 -10.53 3.49 -3.23
N ILE A 211 -9.92 2.36 -2.87
CA ILE A 211 -9.42 2.11 -1.51
C ILE A 211 -7.92 2.34 -1.51
N LEU A 212 -7.45 3.30 -0.71
CA LEU A 212 -6.04 3.68 -0.65
C LEU A 212 -5.42 3.23 0.67
N GLY A 213 -4.37 2.40 0.58
CA GLY A 213 -3.62 1.93 1.74
C GLY A 213 -4.13 0.63 2.35
N GLU A 214 -4.87 -0.15 1.58
CA GLU A 214 -5.21 -1.54 1.89
C GLU A 214 -4.27 -2.48 1.14
N TYR A 215 -3.72 -3.46 1.86
CA TYR A 215 -2.69 -4.36 1.33
C TYR A 215 -3.14 -5.83 1.28
N ASN A 216 -4.37 -6.11 1.62
CA ASN A 216 -5.01 -7.43 1.61
C ASN A 216 -4.21 -8.52 2.34
N ILE A 217 -3.69 -8.18 3.51
CA ILE A 217 -2.85 -9.10 4.29
C ILE A 217 -3.68 -10.27 4.85
N GLY A 218 -4.85 -9.95 5.42
CA GLY A 218 -5.79 -10.93 5.99
C GLY A 218 -6.92 -11.34 5.04
N SER A 219 -6.97 -10.85 3.84
CA SER A 219 -8.11 -10.85 2.90
C SER A 219 -9.11 -9.73 3.19
N ASP A 220 -8.67 -8.70 3.90
CA ASP A 220 -9.52 -7.60 4.35
C ASP A 220 -10.11 -6.82 3.17
N ALA A 221 -9.30 -6.57 2.11
CA ALA A 221 -9.78 -5.91 0.90
C ALA A 221 -11.00 -6.61 0.28
N TRP A 222 -11.01 -7.94 0.28
CA TRP A 222 -12.14 -8.69 -0.29
C TRP A 222 -13.41 -8.55 0.54
N GLU A 223 -13.26 -8.42 1.85
CA GLU A 223 -14.39 -8.19 2.76
C GLU A 223 -14.91 -6.75 2.64
N GLU A 224 -14.01 -5.79 2.52
CA GLU A 224 -14.34 -4.39 2.28
C GLU A 224 -15.08 -4.22 0.95
N GLU A 225 -14.57 -4.83 -0.14
CA GLU A 225 -15.23 -4.85 -1.45
C GLU A 225 -16.60 -5.51 -1.37
N ARG A 226 -16.75 -6.62 -0.63
CA ARG A 226 -18.02 -7.32 -0.46
C ARG A 226 -19.07 -6.42 0.20
N ILE A 227 -18.71 -5.76 1.30
CA ILE A 227 -19.61 -4.87 2.04
C ILE A 227 -19.98 -3.65 1.18
N LEU A 228 -19.00 -3.00 0.56
CA LEU A 228 -19.24 -1.84 -0.32
C LEU A 228 -20.14 -2.22 -1.49
N LYS A 229 -19.92 -3.37 -2.13
CA LYS A 229 -20.78 -3.87 -3.21
C LYS A 229 -22.21 -4.12 -2.74
N ARG A 230 -22.42 -4.65 -1.54
CA ARG A 230 -23.75 -4.81 -0.94
C ARG A 230 -24.46 -3.45 -0.77
N CYS A 231 -23.71 -2.41 -0.44
CA CYS A 231 -24.22 -1.05 -0.37
C CYS A 231 -24.51 -0.42 -1.74
N GLY A 232 -24.12 -1.06 -2.85
CA GLY A 232 -24.24 -0.50 -4.20
C GLY A 232 -23.10 0.44 -4.58
N ILE A 233 -21.95 0.33 -3.88
CA ILE A 233 -20.74 1.11 -4.13
C ILE A 233 -19.74 0.22 -4.89
N GLU A 234 -19.21 0.74 -6.00
CA GLU A 234 -18.21 0.07 -6.82
C GLU A 234 -16.81 0.45 -6.36
N VAL A 235 -15.95 -0.55 -6.14
CA VAL A 235 -14.52 -0.34 -5.91
C VAL A 235 -13.81 -0.42 -7.26
N VAL A 236 -13.28 0.71 -7.73
CA VAL A 236 -12.55 0.80 -9.00
C VAL A 236 -11.19 0.13 -8.88
N ASN A 237 -10.45 0.44 -7.83
CA ASN A 237 -9.16 -0.21 -7.55
C ASN A 237 -8.79 -0.15 -6.06
N VAL A 238 -8.03 -1.15 -5.61
CA VAL A 238 -7.41 -1.17 -4.28
C VAL A 238 -5.91 -0.87 -4.42
N PHE A 239 -5.40 0.03 -3.62
CA PHE A 239 -4.00 0.41 -3.58
C PHE A 239 -3.34 -0.11 -2.29
N THR A 240 -2.59 -1.26 -2.33
CA THR A 240 -2.31 -2.01 -3.55
C THR A 240 -2.61 -3.51 -3.40
N GLY A 241 -3.16 -3.94 -2.28
CA GLY A 241 -3.48 -5.35 -2.03
C GLY A 241 -4.59 -5.87 -2.94
N ASP A 242 -4.31 -6.93 -3.70
CA ASP A 242 -5.15 -7.41 -4.79
C ASP A 242 -5.44 -6.37 -5.89
N GLY A 243 -4.69 -5.28 -5.90
CA GLY A 243 -4.81 -4.24 -6.91
C GLY A 243 -4.39 -4.75 -8.30
N SER A 244 -5.00 -4.17 -9.33
CA SER A 244 -4.73 -4.51 -10.72
C SER A 244 -4.14 -3.32 -11.48
N TYR A 245 -3.13 -3.56 -12.29
CA TYR A 245 -2.59 -2.57 -13.23
C TYR A 245 -3.67 -2.03 -14.16
N GLU A 246 -4.50 -2.91 -14.70
CA GLU A 246 -5.59 -2.50 -15.62
C GLU A 246 -6.62 -1.61 -14.93
N ASN A 247 -7.06 -1.96 -13.73
CA ASN A 247 -7.99 -1.12 -12.98
C ASN A 247 -7.35 0.19 -12.54
N MET A 248 -6.08 0.15 -12.14
CA MET A 248 -5.33 1.33 -11.69
C MET A 248 -5.21 2.40 -12.78
N LYS A 249 -5.13 2.02 -14.06
CA LYS A 249 -5.12 2.95 -15.19
C LYS A 249 -6.32 3.89 -15.16
N SER A 250 -7.48 3.38 -14.76
CA SER A 250 -8.76 4.10 -14.71
C SER A 250 -9.13 4.61 -13.30
N ALA A 251 -8.27 4.46 -12.31
CA ALA A 251 -8.54 4.89 -10.94
C ALA A 251 -8.85 6.38 -10.80
N HIS A 252 -8.43 7.20 -11.78
CA HIS A 252 -8.74 8.64 -11.84
C HIS A 252 -10.21 8.94 -12.22
N LEU A 253 -10.99 7.93 -12.56
CA LEU A 253 -12.41 8.06 -12.91
C LEU A 253 -13.34 7.71 -11.73
N ALA A 254 -12.78 7.31 -10.59
CA ALA A 254 -13.56 7.14 -9.36
C ALA A 254 -14.01 8.49 -8.80
N GLU A 255 -15.16 8.51 -8.14
CA GLU A 255 -15.71 9.75 -7.52
C GLU A 255 -15.08 10.10 -6.19
N LEU A 256 -14.57 9.10 -5.45
CA LEU A 256 -14.05 9.30 -4.10
C LEU A 256 -12.88 8.37 -3.80
N ASN A 257 -11.88 8.87 -3.09
CA ASN A 257 -10.79 8.08 -2.52
C ASN A 257 -11.02 7.80 -1.03
N LEU A 258 -11.03 6.53 -0.65
CA LEU A 258 -11.11 6.06 0.73
C LEU A 258 -9.70 5.83 1.27
N VAL A 259 -9.23 6.67 2.20
CA VAL A 259 -7.85 6.58 2.73
C VAL A 259 -7.85 5.76 4.01
N MET A 260 -7.28 4.54 3.95
CA MET A 260 -7.11 3.62 5.09
C MET A 260 -5.81 3.89 5.84
N CYS A 261 -4.68 3.85 5.13
CA CYS A 261 -3.35 4.05 5.71
C CYS A 261 -2.80 5.42 5.32
N HIS A 262 -3.08 6.43 6.15
CA HIS A 262 -2.71 7.81 5.85
C HIS A 262 -1.21 8.09 5.86
N ARG A 263 -0.36 7.19 6.34
CA ARG A 263 1.11 7.38 6.31
C ARG A 263 1.80 6.81 5.10
N SER A 264 1.25 5.77 4.50
CA SER A 264 1.89 5.10 3.37
C SER A 264 1.40 5.62 2.02
N ILE A 265 0.17 6.17 1.96
CA ILE A 265 -0.50 6.47 0.70
C ILE A 265 -1.11 7.88 0.63
N ASN A 266 -0.99 8.68 1.68
CA ASN A 266 -1.59 10.00 1.75
C ASN A 266 -1.22 10.92 0.56
N TYR A 267 0.03 10.84 0.09
CA TYR A 267 0.45 11.68 -1.02
C TYR A 267 -0.24 11.35 -2.34
N ILE A 268 -0.60 10.08 -2.57
CA ILE A 268 -1.33 9.72 -3.79
C ILE A 268 -2.76 10.29 -3.75
N ALA A 269 -3.41 10.31 -2.58
CA ALA A 269 -4.72 10.94 -2.41
C ALA A 269 -4.68 12.43 -2.75
N GLU A 270 -3.69 13.16 -2.22
CA GLU A 270 -3.48 14.58 -2.52
C GLU A 270 -3.12 14.82 -4.00
N MET A 271 -2.28 13.98 -4.58
CA MET A 271 -1.96 14.08 -6.01
C MET A 271 -3.18 13.83 -6.90
N MET A 272 -4.03 12.86 -6.54
CA MET A 272 -5.26 12.57 -7.28
C MET A 272 -6.27 13.71 -7.12
N HIS A 273 -6.39 14.29 -5.94
CA HIS A 273 -7.22 15.46 -5.72
C HIS A 273 -6.72 16.64 -6.56
N THR A 274 -5.43 16.96 -6.49
CA THR A 274 -4.85 18.10 -7.22
C THR A 274 -4.96 17.95 -8.74
N LYS A 275 -4.72 16.73 -9.27
CA LYS A 275 -4.64 16.50 -10.71
C LYS A 275 -5.99 16.19 -11.36
N TYR A 276 -6.86 15.50 -10.65
CA TYR A 276 -8.12 14.97 -11.19
C TYR A 276 -9.35 15.48 -10.47
N GLY A 277 -9.21 16.22 -9.36
CA GLY A 277 -10.32 16.74 -8.58
C GLY A 277 -11.05 15.70 -7.72
N ILE A 278 -10.46 14.52 -7.51
CA ILE A 278 -11.09 13.45 -6.73
C ILE A 278 -10.92 13.75 -5.25
N ASP A 279 -12.02 13.92 -4.55
CA ASP A 279 -11.99 14.09 -3.10
C ASP A 279 -11.54 12.84 -2.38
N TRP A 280 -11.15 12.98 -1.12
CA TRP A 280 -10.80 11.86 -0.27
C TRP A 280 -11.35 12.03 1.15
N ILE A 281 -11.68 10.90 1.77
CA ILE A 281 -12.07 10.82 3.18
C ILE A 281 -11.23 9.74 3.86
N LYS A 282 -10.96 9.93 5.15
CA LYS A 282 -10.34 8.88 5.97
C LYS A 282 -11.40 7.90 6.41
N VAL A 283 -11.12 6.63 6.24
CA VAL A 283 -11.98 5.53 6.67
C VAL A 283 -11.19 4.52 7.47
N ASN A 284 -11.89 3.71 8.26
CA ASN A 284 -11.30 2.64 9.03
C ASN A 284 -12.28 1.45 9.06
N PHE A 285 -11.88 0.34 8.45
CA PHE A 285 -12.66 -0.90 8.46
C PHE A 285 -12.18 -1.90 9.52
N ILE A 286 -11.36 -1.47 10.48
CA ILE A 286 -10.88 -2.31 11.57
C ILE A 286 -11.84 -2.19 12.77
N GLY A 287 -12.65 -3.22 12.93
CA GLY A 287 -13.63 -3.31 14.01
C GLY A 287 -15.00 -2.75 13.64
N VAL A 288 -16.02 -3.30 14.30
CA VAL A 288 -17.42 -3.11 13.95
C VAL A 288 -17.85 -1.64 13.95
N ALA A 289 -17.54 -0.91 15.02
CA ALA A 289 -17.95 0.48 15.16
C ALA A 289 -17.32 1.37 14.07
N ALA A 290 -16.02 1.21 13.82
CA ALA A 290 -15.31 1.98 12.83
C ALA A 290 -15.77 1.66 11.39
N THR A 291 -16.08 0.41 11.10
CA THR A 291 -16.66 -0.01 9.82
C THR A 291 -18.02 0.64 9.59
N CYS A 292 -18.92 0.58 10.57
CA CYS A 292 -20.25 1.23 10.46
C CYS A 292 -20.13 2.74 10.26
N GLU A 293 -19.24 3.40 11.01
CA GLU A 293 -18.99 4.84 10.88
C GLU A 293 -18.46 5.18 9.50
N SER A 294 -17.48 4.43 8.99
CA SER A 294 -16.90 4.63 7.66
C SER A 294 -17.95 4.50 6.54
N LEU A 295 -18.81 3.50 6.62
CA LEU A 295 -19.93 3.35 5.65
C LEU A 295 -20.87 4.55 5.68
N ARG A 296 -21.22 5.04 6.89
CA ARG A 296 -22.05 6.25 7.03
C ARG A 296 -21.38 7.51 6.50
N MET A 297 -20.06 7.65 6.71
CA MET A 297 -19.29 8.76 6.13
C MET A 297 -19.32 8.75 4.61
N ILE A 298 -19.19 7.57 3.99
CA ILE A 298 -19.28 7.40 2.54
C ILE A 298 -20.69 7.77 2.06
N GLY A 299 -21.74 7.28 2.72
CA GLY A 299 -23.13 7.64 2.41
C GLY A 299 -23.40 9.13 2.52
N LYS A 300 -22.87 9.78 3.56
CA LYS A 300 -22.96 11.23 3.77
C LYS A 300 -22.25 12.01 2.66
N TYR A 301 -21.10 11.56 2.21
CA TYR A 301 -20.35 12.20 1.11
C TYR A 301 -21.18 12.23 -0.18
N PHE A 302 -21.73 11.09 -0.57
CA PHE A 302 -22.56 11.01 -1.77
C PHE A 302 -23.93 11.71 -1.64
N GLY A 303 -24.45 11.82 -0.44
CA GLY A 303 -25.70 12.54 -0.13
C GLY A 303 -26.97 11.97 -0.79
N ASP A 304 -26.92 10.76 -1.34
CA ASP A 304 -28.06 10.11 -1.99
C ASP A 304 -28.92 9.36 -0.95
N PRO A 305 -30.21 9.72 -0.76
CA PRO A 305 -31.05 9.10 0.27
C PRO A 305 -31.19 7.59 0.14
N LYS A 306 -31.26 7.06 -1.10
CA LYS A 306 -31.40 5.63 -1.35
C LYS A 306 -30.12 4.87 -1.01
N LEU A 307 -28.95 5.48 -1.29
CA LEU A 307 -27.67 4.93 -0.89
C LEU A 307 -27.54 4.88 0.63
N ILE A 308 -27.94 5.95 1.33
CA ILE A 308 -27.90 6.04 2.79
C ILE A 308 -28.80 4.97 3.41
N GLU A 309 -30.04 4.82 2.91
CA GLU A 309 -30.96 3.78 3.34
C GLU A 309 -30.36 2.39 3.14
N ARG A 310 -29.80 2.13 1.97
CA ARG A 310 -29.15 0.85 1.64
C ARG A 310 -27.96 0.55 2.54
N ILE A 311 -27.15 1.56 2.88
CA ILE A 311 -26.03 1.41 3.82
C ILE A 311 -26.54 0.99 5.20
N GLU A 312 -27.60 1.62 5.73
CA GLU A 312 -28.15 1.25 7.04
C GLU A 312 -28.75 -0.17 7.04
N GLU A 313 -29.40 -0.59 5.95
CA GLU A 313 -29.86 -1.98 5.79
C GLU A 313 -28.70 -2.97 5.85
N VAL A 314 -27.63 -2.70 5.08
CA VAL A 314 -26.44 -3.56 5.07
C VAL A 314 -25.77 -3.60 6.44
N ILE A 315 -25.65 -2.47 7.13
CA ILE A 315 -25.12 -2.42 8.48
C ILE A 315 -25.96 -3.27 9.43
N ALA A 316 -27.28 -3.17 9.36
CA ALA A 316 -28.17 -3.95 10.23
C ALA A 316 -28.00 -5.47 9.99
N ASP A 317 -27.96 -5.89 8.73
CA ASP A 317 -27.78 -7.30 8.37
C ASP A 317 -26.42 -7.85 8.81
N GLU A 318 -25.32 -7.10 8.60
CA GLU A 318 -23.99 -7.52 9.02
C GLU A 318 -23.87 -7.60 10.54
N LEU A 319 -24.45 -6.65 11.26
CA LEU A 319 -24.48 -6.66 12.74
C LEU A 319 -25.25 -7.86 13.29
N GLU A 320 -26.37 -8.22 12.66
CA GLU A 320 -27.16 -9.39 13.04
C GLU A 320 -26.35 -10.68 12.90
N THR A 321 -25.59 -10.80 11.80
CA THR A 321 -24.76 -11.98 11.52
C THR A 321 -23.70 -12.24 12.60
N ILE A 322 -23.12 -11.19 13.18
CA ILE A 322 -22.01 -11.28 14.15
C ILE A 322 -22.45 -11.09 15.60
N ARG A 323 -23.76 -10.84 15.87
CA ARG A 323 -24.28 -10.47 17.19
C ARG A 323 -23.88 -11.45 18.28
N ASP A 324 -24.14 -12.73 18.06
CA ASP A 324 -23.93 -13.76 19.10
C ASP A 324 -22.44 -13.96 19.40
N ASP A 325 -21.58 -13.91 18.39
CA ASP A 325 -20.13 -13.97 18.55
C ASP A 325 -19.60 -12.74 19.30
N MET A 326 -20.08 -11.56 18.96
CA MET A 326 -19.70 -10.33 19.63
C MET A 326 -20.10 -10.34 21.11
N GLU A 327 -21.30 -10.79 21.45
CA GLU A 327 -21.75 -10.91 22.83
C GLU A 327 -20.92 -11.92 23.64
N HIS A 328 -20.65 -13.09 23.04
CA HIS A 328 -19.81 -14.12 23.62
C HIS A 328 -18.41 -13.62 23.97
N TYR A 329 -17.71 -13.00 23.01
CA TYR A 329 -16.36 -12.50 23.23
C TYR A 329 -16.34 -11.27 24.14
N ARG A 330 -17.33 -10.41 24.09
CA ARG A 330 -17.47 -9.26 25.00
C ARG A 330 -17.50 -9.69 26.45
N LEU A 331 -18.23 -10.76 26.76
CA LEU A 331 -18.28 -11.33 28.11
C LEU A 331 -16.92 -11.90 28.53
N LYS A 332 -16.23 -12.63 27.64
CA LYS A 332 -14.91 -13.20 27.93
C LYS A 332 -13.81 -12.15 28.11
N LEU A 333 -13.89 -11.03 27.41
CA LEU A 333 -12.88 -9.96 27.43
C LEU A 333 -13.15 -8.90 28.50
N LYS A 334 -14.33 -8.90 29.12
CA LYS A 334 -14.67 -7.94 30.16
C LYS A 334 -13.64 -7.95 31.29
N GLY A 335 -13.07 -6.79 31.60
CA GLY A 335 -12.05 -6.61 32.63
C GLY A 335 -10.64 -7.06 32.24
N LYS A 336 -10.41 -7.49 31.01
CA LYS A 336 -9.07 -7.78 30.49
C LYS A 336 -8.40 -6.50 30.01
N THR A 337 -7.07 -6.46 30.12
CA THR A 337 -6.24 -5.38 29.56
C THR A 337 -5.59 -5.87 28.29
N ALA A 338 -5.71 -5.09 27.23
CA ALA A 338 -5.03 -5.34 25.94
C ALA A 338 -3.91 -4.33 25.74
N GLY A 339 -2.75 -4.81 25.29
CA GLY A 339 -1.67 -3.96 24.79
C GLY A 339 -1.63 -4.00 23.26
N ILE A 340 -1.73 -2.82 22.61
CA ILE A 340 -1.66 -2.71 21.17
C ILE A 340 -0.32 -2.11 20.79
N PHE A 341 0.46 -2.85 19.98
CA PHE A 341 1.75 -2.44 19.45
C PHE A 341 1.62 -2.29 17.93
N SER A 342 1.54 -1.05 17.47
CA SER A 342 1.37 -0.75 16.05
C SER A 342 2.64 -0.15 15.45
N GLY A 343 2.92 -0.45 14.18
CA GLY A 343 4.04 0.10 13.40
C GLY A 343 3.87 1.56 12.99
N GLY A 344 2.81 2.22 13.36
CA GLY A 344 2.56 3.63 13.07
C GLY A 344 1.90 3.85 11.70
N SER A 345 0.76 3.28 11.54
CA SER A 345 -0.21 3.64 10.50
C SER A 345 -1.05 4.82 10.96
#